data_5bad3c1072b9673bf1d2e62d1c556d8e
#
_entry.id   5bad3c1072b9673bf1d2e62d1c556d8e
#
_cell.length_a   1.000
_cell.length_b   1.000
_cell.length_c   1.000
_cell.angle_alpha   90.00
_cell.angle_beta   90.00
_cell.angle_gamma   90.00
#
_symmetry.space_group_name_H-M   'P 1'
#
loop_
_entity.id
_entity.type
_entity.pdbx_description
1 polymer ?
#
loop_
_entity_poly.entity_id
_entity_poly.type
_entity_poly.pdbx_seq_one_letter_code
_entity_poly.pdbx_strand_id
1 'polypeptide(L)'
;MRKQFDFILLDKFNNIYCIECNFYQKNGSKLNEVARSYKNLYLETKSIDGFNFIWITDGIGWKGSKKILEDIFGTIPHLYNIKDLENGILKNLNQKVNKINNKL
;
A
#
# COMPACT_ATOMS: atom_id res chain seq x y z
N MET A 1 -11.61 -3.74 13.95
CA MET A 1 -11.59 -4.31 12.59
C MET A 1 -10.74 -5.57 12.57
N ARG A 2 -11.29 -6.65 12.06
CA ARG A 2 -10.50 -7.86 11.83
C ARG A 2 -10.06 -7.88 10.39
N LYS A 3 -8.77 -7.73 10.16
CA LYS A 3 -8.19 -7.84 8.84
C LYS A 3 -6.88 -8.61 8.90
N GLN A 4 -6.73 -9.60 8.03
CA GLN A 4 -5.45 -10.26 7.81
C GLN A 4 -4.76 -9.59 6.63
N PHE A 5 -3.55 -9.13 6.86
CA PHE A 5 -2.72 -8.59 5.81
C PHE A 5 -1.83 -9.68 5.21
N ASP A 6 -1.50 -9.55 3.92
CA ASP A 6 -0.62 -10.52 3.28
C ASP A 6 0.76 -10.53 3.91
N PHE A 7 1.28 -9.35 4.26
CA PHE A 7 2.57 -9.21 4.93
C PHE A 7 2.50 -8.12 5.98
N ILE A 8 3.23 -8.31 7.08
CA ILE A 8 3.39 -7.30 8.11
C ILE A 8 4.88 -7.17 8.41
N LEU A 9 5.38 -5.94 8.31
CA LEU A 9 6.76 -5.61 8.66
C LEU A 9 6.78 -4.72 9.89
N LEU A 10 7.70 -4.97 10.79
CA LEU A 10 7.95 -4.14 11.96
C LEU A 10 9.37 -3.59 11.89
N ASP A 11 9.53 -2.31 12.22
CA ASP A 11 10.87 -1.75 12.37
C ASP A 11 11.27 -1.66 13.86
N LYS A 12 12.48 -1.18 14.13
CA LYS A 12 13.00 -1.06 15.50
C LYS A 12 12.27 -0.03 16.35
N PHE A 13 11.47 0.83 15.73
CA PHE A 13 10.83 1.98 16.38
C PHE A 13 9.34 1.78 16.54
N ASN A 14 8.89 0.53 16.44
CA ASN A 14 7.49 0.14 16.56
C ASN A 14 6.60 0.66 15.44
N ASN A 15 7.17 1.03 14.29
CA ASN A 15 6.38 1.29 13.10
C ASN A 15 5.96 -0.03 12.47
N ILE A 16 4.68 -0.10 12.11
CA ILE A 16 4.07 -1.27 11.49
C ILE A 16 3.78 -0.93 10.04
N TYR A 17 4.18 -1.82 9.15
CA TYR A 17 3.87 -1.72 7.72
C TYR A 17 2.98 -2.89 7.36
N CYS A 18 1.71 -2.61 7.07
CA CYS A 18 0.73 -3.62 6.68
C CYS A 18 0.58 -3.61 5.17
N ILE A 19 0.92 -4.73 4.54
CA ILE A 19 1.08 -4.81 3.08
C ILE A 19 0.02 -5.75 2.51
N GLU A 20 -0.71 -5.24 1.51
CA GLU A 20 -1.63 -6.03 0.71
C GLU A 20 -1.12 -6.13 -0.72
N CYS A 21 -1.21 -7.33 -1.30
CA CYS A 21 -0.79 -7.59 -2.67
C CYS A 21 -1.95 -8.18 -3.45
N ASN A 22 -2.33 -7.55 -4.56
CA ASN A 22 -3.35 -8.11 -5.46
C ASN A 22 -3.01 -7.83 -6.91
N PHE A 23 -3.32 -8.80 -7.76
CA PHE A 23 -3.06 -8.70 -9.18
C PHE A 23 -4.36 -8.99 -9.94
N TYR A 24 -4.74 -8.10 -10.84
CA TYR A 24 -6.01 -8.17 -11.55
C TYR A 24 -5.77 -8.42 -13.03
N GLN A 25 -6.27 -9.56 -13.51
CA GLN A 25 -6.23 -9.91 -14.93
C GLN A 25 -7.41 -9.34 -15.69
N LYS A 26 -8.49 -9.00 -14.98
CA LYS A 26 -9.71 -8.44 -15.56
C LYS A 26 -10.15 -7.23 -14.75
N ASN A 27 -10.65 -6.20 -15.45
CA ASN A 27 -11.32 -5.11 -14.75
C ASN A 27 -12.73 -5.58 -14.34
N GLY A 28 -13.35 -4.85 -13.41
CA GLY A 28 -14.72 -5.16 -13.01
C GLY A 28 -15.01 -4.79 -11.57
N SER A 29 -16.15 -5.29 -11.09
CA SER A 29 -16.67 -4.90 -9.78
C SER A 29 -15.75 -5.27 -8.62
N LYS A 30 -15.06 -6.40 -8.71
CA LYS A 30 -14.19 -6.86 -7.64
C LYS A 30 -13.00 -5.91 -7.43
N LEU A 31 -12.38 -5.46 -8.52
CA LEU A 31 -11.31 -4.47 -8.45
C LEU A 31 -11.81 -3.18 -7.81
N ASN A 32 -12.99 -2.72 -8.22
CA ASN A 32 -13.61 -1.50 -7.70
C ASN A 32 -13.92 -1.62 -6.20
N GLU A 33 -14.46 -2.77 -5.79
CA GLU A 33 -14.77 -3.03 -4.38
C GLU A 33 -13.52 -3.03 -3.51
N VAL A 34 -12.47 -3.70 -3.95
CA VAL A 34 -11.22 -3.77 -3.20
C VAL A 34 -10.59 -2.39 -3.11
N ALA A 35 -10.56 -1.64 -4.20
CA ALA A 35 -10.01 -0.29 -4.22
C ALA A 35 -10.73 0.62 -3.22
N ARG A 36 -12.06 0.55 -3.18
CA ARG A 36 -12.85 1.32 -2.23
C ARG A 36 -12.59 0.89 -0.79
N SER A 37 -12.52 -0.40 -0.56
CA SER A 37 -12.23 -0.96 0.76
C SER A 37 -10.88 -0.50 1.30
N TYR A 38 -9.84 -0.52 0.46
CA TYR A 38 -8.50 -0.12 0.86
C TYR A 38 -8.38 1.39 1.04
N LYS A 39 -9.09 2.16 0.24
CA LYS A 39 -9.17 3.61 0.44
C LYS A 39 -9.78 3.92 1.80
N ASN A 40 -10.87 3.26 2.16
CA ASN A 40 -11.52 3.43 3.46
C ASN A 40 -10.59 2.99 4.60
N LEU A 41 -9.91 1.87 4.44
CA LEU A 41 -8.94 1.38 5.42
C LEU A 41 -7.84 2.42 5.66
N TYR A 42 -7.29 2.98 4.59
CA TYR A 42 -6.28 4.03 4.70
C TYR A 42 -6.83 5.25 5.45
N LEU A 43 -8.02 5.72 5.08
CA LEU A 43 -8.62 6.89 5.72
C LEU A 43 -8.90 6.67 7.20
N GLU A 44 -9.29 5.46 7.60
CA GLU A 44 -9.52 5.10 9.00
C GLU A 44 -8.23 5.02 9.81
N THR A 45 -7.13 4.65 9.18
CA THR A 45 -5.88 4.35 9.88
C THR A 45 -4.78 5.39 9.72
N LYS A 46 -4.96 6.37 8.84
CA LYS A 46 -3.92 7.36 8.52
C LYS A 46 -3.46 8.19 9.71
N SER A 47 -4.29 8.34 10.73
CA SER A 47 -3.98 9.11 11.92
C SER A 47 -3.40 8.27 13.05
N ILE A 48 -3.27 6.97 12.88
CA ILE A 48 -2.68 6.09 13.88
C ILE A 48 -1.16 6.17 13.77
N ASP A 49 -0.51 6.64 14.82
CA ASP A 49 0.96 6.75 14.85
C ASP A 49 1.61 5.39 14.65
N GLY A 50 2.60 5.35 13.78
CA GLY A 50 3.37 4.15 13.52
C GLY A 50 2.66 3.11 12.66
N PHE A 51 1.46 3.38 12.16
CA PHE A 51 0.74 2.47 11.28
C PHE A 51 0.87 2.96 9.83
N ASN A 52 1.31 2.06 8.94
CA ASN A 52 1.50 2.38 7.53
C ASN A 52 0.84 1.31 6.67
N PHE A 53 -0.06 1.72 5.80
CA PHE A 53 -0.70 0.82 4.85
C PHE A 53 0.02 0.91 3.51
N ILE A 54 0.43 -0.24 2.98
CA ILE A 54 1.09 -0.35 1.68
C ILE A 54 0.27 -1.27 0.81
N TRP A 55 -0.09 -0.80 -0.38
CA TRP A 55 -0.82 -1.60 -1.35
C TRP A 55 0.03 -1.81 -2.58
N ILE A 56 0.32 -3.08 -2.88
CA ILE A 56 1.05 -3.48 -4.06
C ILE A 56 0.06 -4.13 -5.00
N THR A 57 -0.15 -3.54 -6.16
CA THR A 57 -1.12 -4.04 -7.13
C THR A 57 -0.61 -3.88 -8.54
N ASP A 58 -1.03 -4.76 -9.43
CA ASP A 58 -0.66 -4.73 -10.82
C ASP A 58 -1.67 -5.55 -11.63
N GLY A 59 -1.46 -5.59 -12.94
CA GLY A 59 -2.27 -6.41 -13.83
C GLY A 59 -3.02 -5.60 -14.86
N ILE A 60 -3.36 -6.24 -15.96
CA ILE A 60 -4.04 -5.59 -17.08
C ILE A 60 -5.45 -5.11 -16.73
N GLY A 61 -6.05 -5.66 -15.66
CA GLY A 61 -7.36 -5.22 -15.20
C GLY A 61 -7.44 -3.74 -14.86
N TRP A 62 -6.32 -3.14 -14.45
CA TRP A 62 -6.28 -1.71 -14.12
C TRP A 62 -6.45 -0.79 -15.33
N LYS A 63 -6.18 -1.28 -16.56
CA LYS A 63 -6.34 -0.47 -17.77
C LYS A 63 -7.75 0.03 -17.98
N GLY A 64 -8.75 -0.73 -17.53
CA GLY A 64 -10.15 -0.34 -17.63
C GLY A 64 -10.68 0.47 -16.45
N SER A 65 -9.81 0.80 -15.48
CA SER A 65 -10.23 1.44 -14.23
C SER A 65 -9.38 2.69 -13.91
N LYS A 66 -9.07 3.48 -14.92
CA LYS A 66 -8.18 4.65 -14.79
C LYS A 66 -8.67 5.67 -13.78
N LYS A 67 -9.98 5.96 -13.75
CA LYS A 67 -10.54 6.94 -12.82
C LYS A 67 -10.36 6.51 -11.37
N ILE A 68 -10.58 5.22 -11.10
CA ILE A 68 -10.42 4.66 -9.77
C ILE A 68 -8.95 4.70 -9.37
N LEU A 69 -8.06 4.35 -10.28
CA LEU A 69 -6.64 4.37 -10.04
C LEU A 69 -6.14 5.78 -9.72
N GLU A 70 -6.60 6.78 -10.46
CA GLU A 70 -6.26 8.18 -10.19
C GLU A 70 -6.72 8.63 -8.81
N ASP A 71 -7.94 8.28 -8.42
CA ASP A 71 -8.48 8.59 -7.10
C ASP A 71 -7.63 7.94 -6.00
N ILE A 72 -7.25 6.69 -6.18
CA ILE A 72 -6.44 5.95 -5.21
C ILE A 72 -5.04 6.53 -5.10
N PHE A 73 -4.41 6.89 -6.22
CA PHE A 73 -3.11 7.55 -6.22
C PHE A 73 -3.14 8.88 -5.47
N GLY A 74 -4.26 9.58 -5.54
CA GLY A 74 -4.43 10.83 -4.80
C GLY A 74 -4.70 10.63 -3.31
N THR A 75 -5.05 9.42 -2.89
CA THR A 75 -5.46 9.14 -1.51
C THR A 75 -4.43 8.29 -0.76
N ILE A 76 -4.03 7.14 -1.33
CA ILE A 76 -3.12 6.20 -0.68
C ILE A 76 -1.68 6.51 -1.09
N PRO A 77 -0.83 6.99 -0.16
CA PRO A 77 0.53 7.41 -0.51
C PRO A 77 1.46 6.26 -0.88
N HIS A 78 1.23 5.06 -0.35
CA HIS A 78 2.06 3.89 -0.60
C HIS A 78 1.33 2.90 -1.50
N LEU A 79 1.17 3.26 -2.76
CA LEU A 79 0.60 2.42 -3.81
C LEU A 79 1.69 2.12 -4.82
N TYR A 80 2.01 0.84 -5.01
CA TYR A 80 3.15 0.42 -5.84
C TYR A 80 2.77 -0.72 -6.76
N ASN A 81 3.52 -0.86 -7.85
CA ASN A 81 3.38 -1.98 -8.79
C ASN A 81 4.61 -2.91 -8.70
N ILE A 82 4.62 -3.97 -9.50
CA ILE A 82 5.72 -4.95 -9.49
C ILE A 82 7.04 -4.28 -9.85
N LYS A 83 7.03 -3.37 -10.82
CA LYS A 83 8.23 -2.68 -11.25
C LYS A 83 8.83 -1.84 -10.11
N ASP A 84 7.98 -1.21 -9.31
CA ASP A 84 8.43 -0.48 -8.12
C ASP A 84 9.12 -1.41 -7.13
N LEU A 85 8.58 -2.62 -6.93
CA LEU A 85 9.21 -3.63 -6.09
C LEU A 85 10.58 -4.05 -6.62
N GLU A 86 10.67 -4.30 -7.92
CA GLU A 86 11.92 -4.66 -8.57
C GLU A 86 12.97 -3.56 -8.42
N ASN A 87 12.52 -2.31 -8.36
CA ASN A 87 13.39 -1.15 -8.16
C ASN A 87 13.69 -0.89 -6.68
N GLY A 88 13.28 -1.77 -5.77
CA GLY A 88 13.68 -1.74 -4.38
C GLY A 88 12.92 -0.77 -3.49
N ILE A 89 11.64 -0.51 -3.79
CA ILE A 89 10.87 0.47 -3.03
C ILE A 89 10.77 0.11 -1.54
N LEU A 90 10.63 -1.16 -1.19
CA LEU A 90 10.56 -1.58 0.21
C LEU A 90 11.89 -1.38 0.92
N LYS A 91 12.99 -1.61 0.23
CA LYS A 91 14.33 -1.35 0.75
C LYS A 91 14.55 0.14 1.02
N ASN A 92 14.05 1.00 0.14
CA ASN A 92 14.13 2.44 0.30
C ASN A 92 13.35 2.92 1.53
N LEU A 93 12.20 2.33 1.81
CA LEU A 93 11.43 2.63 3.02
C LEU A 93 12.24 2.28 4.27
N ASN A 94 12.85 1.10 4.30
CA ASN A 94 13.72 0.69 5.40
C ASN A 94 14.91 1.64 5.61
N GLN A 95 15.53 2.07 4.52
CA GLN A 95 16.66 3.01 4.59
C GLN A 95 16.23 4.36 5.11
N LYS A 96 15.07 4.88 4.74
CA LYS A 96 14.52 6.12 5.27
C LYS A 96 14.31 6.05 6.77
N VAL A 97 13.73 4.94 7.25
CA VAL A 97 13.53 4.69 8.66
C VAL A 97 14.87 4.63 9.39
N ASN A 98 15.83 3.89 8.85
CA ASN A 98 17.18 3.78 9.43
C ASN A 98 17.89 5.13 9.48
N LYS A 99 17.73 5.98 8.46
CA LYS A 99 18.33 7.32 8.44
C LYS A 99 17.73 8.23 9.51
N ILE A 100 16.42 8.16 9.71
CA ILE A 100 15.75 8.93 10.77
C ILE A 100 16.29 8.50 12.13
N ASN A 101 16.50 7.21 12.30
CA ASN A 101 17.00 6.63 13.55
C ASN A 101 18.45 7.01 13.84
N ASN A 102 19.27 7.10 12.83
CA ASN A 102 20.68 7.49 13.00
C ASN A 102 20.84 8.97 13.35
N LYS A 103 19.79 9.78 13.21
CA LYS A 103 19.78 11.19 13.58
C LYS A 103 19.31 11.44 15.01
N LEU A 104 18.75 10.43 15.63
CA LEU A 104 18.30 10.49 17.00
C LEU A 104 19.37 9.92 17.93
#